data_860771b6b764c98b92e152c1181072b2
#
_entry.id   860771b6b764c98b92e152c1181072b2
#
_cell.length_a   1.000
_cell.length_b   1.000
_cell.length_c   1.000
_cell.angle_alpha   90.00
_cell.angle_beta   90.00
_cell.angle_gamma   90.00
#
_symmetry.space_group_name_H-M   'P 1'
#
loop_
_entity.id
_entity.type
_entity.pdbx_description
1 polymer ?
#
loop_
_entity_poly.entity_id
_entity_poly.type
_entity_poly.pdbx_seq_one_letter_code
_entity_poly.pdbx_strand_id
1 'polypeptide(L)'
;MTAPNVFFLVVDSLRADAVFGNHIPTPNLDSFAQRGAVFLQCISTTTSTTPSFSSMLTGCYPPKHGVRGLQGYRLSPSVTTWAEAFGAAGYHTHAEVTGPLVKETGIMRGFEDANHRRGYRVPFFEWRDTVIEKMHSYVDPWFMLLHIWEVHRPYRAPPHFTKRWDKVGYEAAVAATDEWLKPVLDVAGDKTIVVITGDHGEDYPNSALQQKLIRAGRKARRTFKFERWLPALDRKVAGLATGHGFALYEQLVRVPLIISGPGVAPARVDDQTRHVDLFPTLADLCGIDIPSGVDGRSLRALMEGGSLPEEPAYIEAVGVKLEGDRIIGARTPDWKLLKRGSGRSQLFRLDGGVPPDERRNLATRYPEVARSLEAFIEKVGSTEAEGGSPLSPEEEQLVEQHLRDLGYL
;
A
#
# COMPACT_ATOMS: atom_id res chain seq x y z
N MET A 1 30.56 -12.32 2.09
CA MET A 1 30.07 -11.10 1.40
C MET A 1 29.52 -10.20 2.50
N THR A 2 29.72 -8.90 2.41
CA THR A 2 29.09 -7.94 3.33
C THR A 2 27.57 -7.96 3.08
N ALA A 3 26.77 -7.85 4.14
CA ALA A 3 25.33 -7.77 4.04
C ALA A 3 24.92 -6.60 3.12
N PRO A 4 23.95 -6.76 2.21
CA PRO A 4 23.49 -5.67 1.34
C PRO A 4 22.72 -4.62 2.15
N ASN A 5 22.79 -3.37 1.73
CA ASN A 5 21.86 -2.37 2.21
C ASN A 5 20.45 -2.62 1.67
N VAL A 6 19.43 -2.11 2.34
CA VAL A 6 18.04 -2.25 1.90
C VAL A 6 17.37 -0.87 1.83
N PHE A 7 16.87 -0.52 0.66
CA PHE A 7 16.10 0.69 0.42
C PHE A 7 14.66 0.31 0.05
N PHE A 8 13.73 0.54 0.95
CA PHE A 8 12.32 0.29 0.77
C PHE A 8 11.59 1.59 0.45
N LEU A 9 11.28 1.78 -0.84
CA LEU A 9 10.57 2.94 -1.36
C LEU A 9 9.09 2.61 -1.55
N VAL A 10 8.23 3.34 -0.85
CA VAL A 10 6.78 3.23 -0.99
C VAL A 10 6.20 4.55 -1.48
N VAL A 11 5.50 4.50 -2.61
CA VAL A 11 4.78 5.65 -3.18
C VAL A 11 3.30 5.50 -2.88
N ASP A 12 2.77 6.43 -2.08
CA ASP A 12 1.34 6.44 -1.70
C ASP A 12 0.45 6.44 -2.94
N SER A 13 -0.58 5.60 -2.91
CA SER A 13 -1.60 5.53 -3.98
C SER A 13 -1.08 5.12 -5.36
N LEU A 14 0.08 4.47 -5.48
CA LEU A 14 0.66 4.08 -6.78
C LEU A 14 0.04 2.78 -7.31
N ARG A 15 -0.63 2.85 -8.46
CA ARG A 15 -1.28 1.72 -9.11
C ARG A 15 -0.32 0.91 -9.97
N ALA A 16 -0.54 -0.40 -10.06
CA ALA A 16 0.24 -1.28 -10.93
C ALA A 16 0.12 -0.90 -12.41
N ASP A 17 -1.07 -0.54 -12.89
CA ASP A 17 -1.28 -0.13 -14.29
C ASP A 17 -0.68 1.24 -14.62
N ALA A 18 -0.43 2.09 -13.62
CA ALA A 18 0.27 3.35 -13.81
C ALA A 18 1.76 3.16 -14.13
N VAL A 19 2.36 2.08 -13.62
CA VAL A 19 3.78 1.74 -13.84
C VAL A 19 3.94 0.75 -15.00
N PHE A 20 3.11 -0.30 -15.05
CA PHE A 20 3.27 -1.39 -16.02
C PHE A 20 2.39 -1.24 -17.28
N GLY A 21 1.51 -0.23 -17.33
CA GLY A 21 0.54 -0.05 -18.41
C GLY A 21 1.02 0.74 -19.62
N ASN A 22 2.25 1.25 -19.63
CA ASN A 22 2.88 2.04 -20.71
C ASN A 22 2.12 3.30 -21.13
N HIS A 23 1.13 3.76 -20.37
CA HIS A 23 0.36 4.96 -20.70
C HIS A 23 0.80 6.19 -19.90
N ILE A 24 1.60 6.02 -18.85
CA ILE A 24 2.24 7.06 -18.07
C ILE A 24 3.77 6.89 -18.21
N PRO A 25 4.51 7.95 -18.55
CA PRO A 25 5.97 7.83 -18.66
C PRO A 25 6.61 7.70 -17.26
N THR A 26 7.29 6.58 -17.04
CA THR A 26 7.99 6.25 -15.80
C THR A 26 9.40 5.70 -16.09
N PRO A 27 10.26 6.42 -16.85
CA PRO A 27 11.51 5.87 -17.35
C PRO A 27 12.51 5.46 -16.26
N ASN A 28 12.45 6.05 -15.08
CA ASN A 28 13.33 5.69 -13.97
C ASN A 28 12.85 4.39 -13.30
N LEU A 29 11.56 4.24 -13.05
CA LEU A 29 10.97 2.98 -12.55
C LEU A 29 11.15 1.86 -13.58
N ASP A 30 10.97 2.15 -14.88
CA ASP A 30 11.20 1.21 -15.98
C ASP A 30 12.65 0.69 -16.01
N SER A 31 13.62 1.56 -15.74
CA SER A 31 15.05 1.20 -15.66
C SER A 31 15.31 0.22 -14.49
N PHE A 32 14.65 0.39 -13.35
CA PHE A 32 14.72 -0.56 -12.24
C PHE A 32 14.02 -1.87 -12.59
N ALA A 33 12.86 -1.81 -13.24
CA ALA A 33 12.11 -2.97 -13.70
C ALA A 33 12.93 -3.84 -14.68
N GLN A 34 13.72 -3.23 -15.57
CA GLN A 34 14.55 -3.95 -16.55
C GLN A 34 15.71 -4.74 -15.93
N ARG A 35 16.20 -4.34 -14.77
CA ARG A 35 17.36 -4.97 -14.09
C ARG A 35 17.02 -5.71 -12.81
N GLY A 36 15.73 -5.81 -12.47
CA GLY A 36 15.22 -6.46 -11.27
C GLY A 36 14.10 -7.44 -11.54
N ALA A 37 13.57 -8.01 -10.47
CA ALA A 37 12.38 -8.85 -10.51
C ALA A 37 11.14 -7.94 -10.44
N VAL A 38 10.22 -8.12 -11.40
CA VAL A 38 8.96 -7.40 -11.54
C VAL A 38 7.80 -8.32 -11.25
N PHE A 39 6.94 -7.95 -10.31
CA PHE A 39 5.75 -8.71 -9.93
C PHE A 39 4.50 -7.99 -10.40
N LEU A 40 3.81 -8.55 -11.37
CA LEU A 40 2.70 -7.88 -12.04
C LEU A 40 1.38 -7.92 -11.26
N GLN A 41 1.28 -8.81 -10.29
CA GLN A 41 0.09 -9.02 -9.49
C GLN A 41 0.39 -8.96 -7.99
N CYS A 42 1.04 -7.88 -7.51
CA CYS A 42 1.19 -7.63 -6.09
C CYS A 42 -0.10 -7.03 -5.51
N ILE A 43 -0.61 -7.66 -4.45
CA ILE A 43 -1.89 -7.29 -3.85
C ILE A 43 -1.65 -6.65 -2.47
N SER A 44 -2.08 -5.41 -2.33
CA SER A 44 -2.15 -4.72 -1.04
C SER A 44 -3.23 -5.36 -0.16
N THR A 45 -2.95 -5.48 1.13
CA THR A 45 -3.89 -6.04 2.12
C THR A 45 -5.05 -5.10 2.44
N THR A 46 -4.85 -3.80 2.26
CA THR A 46 -5.85 -2.78 2.51
C THR A 46 -5.75 -1.65 1.50
N THR A 47 -6.75 -0.78 1.48
CA THR A 47 -6.76 0.42 0.64
C THR A 47 -6.60 1.70 1.46
N SER A 48 -5.85 1.60 2.57
CA SER A 48 -5.49 2.73 3.45
C SER A 48 -4.05 2.60 3.90
N THR A 49 -3.34 3.71 4.02
CA THR A 49 -1.90 3.78 4.23
C THR A 49 -1.42 3.06 5.50
N THR A 50 -1.87 3.48 6.69
CA THR A 50 -1.34 2.92 7.95
C THR A 50 -1.51 1.40 8.08
N PRO A 51 -2.70 0.79 7.81
CA PRO A 51 -2.83 -0.65 7.89
C PRO A 51 -2.08 -1.40 6.77
N SER A 52 -1.92 -0.81 5.59
CA SER A 52 -1.10 -1.39 4.53
C SER A 52 0.38 -1.46 4.93
N PHE A 53 0.93 -0.36 5.45
CA PHE A 53 2.28 -0.33 6.01
C PHE A 53 2.46 -1.33 7.15
N SER A 54 1.48 -1.43 8.05
CA SER A 54 1.51 -2.43 9.12
C SER A 54 1.64 -3.85 8.56
N SER A 55 0.91 -4.18 7.49
CA SER A 55 1.03 -5.48 6.83
C SER A 55 2.37 -5.69 6.15
N MET A 56 2.88 -4.70 5.42
CA MET A 56 4.20 -4.78 4.78
C MET A 56 5.32 -4.96 5.81
N LEU A 57 5.32 -4.12 6.85
CA LEU A 57 6.40 -4.08 7.85
C LEU A 57 6.37 -5.25 8.85
N THR A 58 5.30 -6.03 8.91
CA THR A 58 5.22 -7.18 9.83
C THR A 58 5.09 -8.53 9.12
N GLY A 59 4.78 -8.53 7.82
CA GLY A 59 4.44 -9.75 7.09
C GLY A 59 3.13 -10.41 7.57
N CYS A 60 2.28 -9.66 8.27
CA CYS A 60 1.03 -10.14 8.85
C CYS A 60 -0.20 -9.46 8.25
N TYR A 61 -1.34 -10.13 8.28
CA TYR A 61 -2.61 -9.54 7.89
C TYR A 61 -3.21 -8.64 9.00
N PRO A 62 -4.11 -7.70 8.65
CA PRO A 62 -4.72 -6.76 9.59
C PRO A 62 -5.34 -7.38 10.85
N PRO A 63 -6.05 -8.52 10.81
CA PRO A 63 -6.53 -9.16 12.04
C PRO A 63 -5.39 -9.45 13.04
N LYS A 64 -4.24 -9.90 12.57
CA LYS A 64 -3.11 -10.31 13.39
C LYS A 64 -2.26 -9.15 13.90
N HIS A 65 -1.97 -8.16 13.07
CA HIS A 65 -1.19 -7.01 13.51
C HIS A 65 -2.03 -5.92 14.21
N GLY A 66 -3.37 -6.01 14.16
CA GLY A 66 -4.30 -5.18 14.92
C GLY A 66 -4.63 -3.81 14.31
N VAL A 67 -3.87 -3.31 13.33
CA VAL A 67 -4.12 -2.00 12.69
C VAL A 67 -5.03 -2.17 11.49
N ARG A 68 -6.27 -1.71 11.57
CA ARG A 68 -7.29 -1.94 10.52
C ARG A 68 -7.75 -0.65 9.82
N GLY A 69 -7.51 0.51 10.41
CA GLY A 69 -7.86 1.82 9.88
C GLY A 69 -6.82 2.87 10.23
N LEU A 70 -7.09 4.13 9.92
CA LEU A 70 -6.18 5.25 10.17
C LEU A 70 -6.26 5.77 11.60
N GLN A 71 -7.37 5.56 12.31
CA GLN A 71 -7.63 6.09 13.65
C GLN A 71 -8.04 4.99 14.63
N GLY A 72 -7.58 5.11 15.87
CA GLY A 72 -7.99 4.21 16.97
C GLY A 72 -7.26 2.87 17.02
N TYR A 73 -6.18 2.70 16.25
CA TYR A 73 -5.44 1.44 16.16
C TYR A 73 -3.96 1.62 16.50
N ARG A 74 -3.41 0.61 17.18
CA ARG A 74 -1.98 0.47 17.46
C ARG A 74 -1.51 -0.91 17.01
N LEU A 75 -0.29 -0.96 16.47
CA LEU A 75 0.37 -2.21 16.10
C LEU A 75 0.51 -3.12 17.32
N SER A 76 0.07 -4.36 17.20
CA SER A 76 0.16 -5.36 18.26
C SER A 76 1.62 -5.56 18.71
N PRO A 77 1.89 -5.64 20.02
CA PRO A 77 3.23 -5.96 20.50
C PRO A 77 3.65 -7.40 20.17
N SER A 78 2.73 -8.29 19.81
CA SER A 78 3.01 -9.68 19.48
C SER A 78 3.62 -9.90 18.10
N VAL A 79 3.60 -8.88 17.20
CA VAL A 79 4.22 -8.97 15.88
C VAL A 79 5.56 -8.26 15.86
N THR A 80 6.52 -8.85 15.15
CA THR A 80 7.84 -8.24 14.91
C THR A 80 7.81 -7.38 13.65
N THR A 81 8.41 -6.20 13.68
CA THR A 81 8.57 -5.34 12.51
C THR A 81 9.87 -5.64 11.76
N TRP A 82 9.97 -5.22 10.50
CA TRP A 82 11.23 -5.28 9.75
C TRP A 82 12.36 -4.57 10.50
N ALA A 83 12.09 -3.36 10.99
CA ALA A 83 13.10 -2.57 11.66
C ALA A 83 13.62 -3.28 12.91
N GLU A 84 12.77 -3.95 13.68
CA GLU A 84 13.20 -4.77 14.80
C GLU A 84 14.05 -5.98 14.36
N ALA A 85 13.63 -6.72 13.32
CA ALA A 85 14.37 -7.86 12.83
C ALA A 85 15.72 -7.47 12.19
N PHE A 86 15.73 -6.42 11.38
CA PHE A 86 16.94 -5.91 10.75
C PHE A 86 17.89 -5.29 11.77
N GLY A 87 17.39 -4.52 12.75
CA GLY A 87 18.20 -4.00 13.85
C GLY A 87 18.85 -5.12 14.69
N ALA A 88 18.09 -6.18 15.00
CA ALA A 88 18.64 -7.35 15.69
C ALA A 88 19.72 -8.09 14.86
N ALA A 89 19.68 -7.99 13.53
CA ALA A 89 20.69 -8.51 12.61
C ALA A 89 21.87 -7.54 12.38
N GLY A 90 21.90 -6.40 13.07
CA GLY A 90 23.01 -5.43 13.03
C GLY A 90 22.87 -4.35 11.94
N TYR A 91 21.70 -4.17 11.36
CA TYR A 91 21.44 -3.06 10.44
C TYR A 91 21.12 -1.78 11.22
N HIS A 92 21.62 -0.66 10.72
CA HIS A 92 21.13 0.67 11.11
C HIS A 92 19.80 0.95 10.40
N THR A 93 18.77 1.30 11.17
CA THR A 93 17.40 1.35 10.67
C THR A 93 16.86 2.78 10.63
N HIS A 94 16.50 3.27 9.43
CA HIS A 94 16.10 4.64 9.18
C HIS A 94 14.71 4.69 8.51
N ALA A 95 13.91 5.69 8.87
CA ALA A 95 12.63 5.95 8.23
C ALA A 95 12.46 7.44 7.93
N GLU A 96 12.13 7.73 6.69
CA GLU A 96 11.73 9.06 6.22
C GLU A 96 10.31 8.94 5.67
N VAL A 97 9.33 9.36 6.47
CA VAL A 97 7.92 9.10 6.19
C VAL A 97 7.08 10.37 6.14
N THR A 98 5.88 10.24 5.64
CA THR A 98 4.89 11.32 5.55
C THR A 98 3.46 10.76 5.68
N GLY A 99 2.45 11.63 5.56
CA GLY A 99 1.05 11.18 5.60
C GLY A 99 0.65 10.67 6.97
N PRO A 100 -0.21 9.65 7.08
CA PRO A 100 -0.75 9.14 8.34
C PRO A 100 0.19 8.21 9.12
N LEU A 101 1.47 8.11 8.72
CA LEU A 101 2.46 7.22 9.35
C LEU A 101 3.07 7.89 10.60
N VAL A 102 2.36 7.89 11.70
CA VAL A 102 2.78 8.53 12.95
C VAL A 102 3.23 7.50 13.98
N LYS A 103 4.14 7.91 14.89
CA LYS A 103 4.77 7.02 15.87
C LYS A 103 3.76 6.42 16.87
N GLU A 104 2.68 7.13 17.16
CA GLU A 104 1.63 6.73 18.10
C GLU A 104 0.96 5.41 17.69
N THR A 105 0.89 5.14 16.41
CA THR A 105 0.37 3.86 15.89
C THR A 105 1.29 2.65 16.13
N GLY A 106 2.52 2.87 16.59
CA GLY A 106 3.53 1.84 16.81
C GLY A 106 4.21 1.34 15.53
N ILE A 107 3.88 1.89 14.36
CA ILE A 107 4.40 1.42 13.06
C ILE A 107 5.89 1.73 12.88
N MET A 108 6.41 2.72 13.61
CA MET A 108 7.83 3.11 13.59
C MET A 108 8.68 2.34 14.62
N ARG A 109 8.13 1.30 15.25
CA ARG A 109 8.84 0.47 16.23
C ARG A 109 10.04 -0.22 15.58
N GLY A 110 11.20 -0.11 16.21
CA GLY A 110 12.47 -0.70 15.78
C GLY A 110 13.31 0.20 14.86
N PHE A 111 12.80 1.33 14.37
CA PHE A 111 13.63 2.30 13.69
C PHE A 111 14.45 3.11 14.68
N GLU A 112 15.78 3.18 14.47
CA GLU A 112 16.71 4.01 15.25
C GLU A 112 16.47 5.49 15.00
N ASP A 113 16.20 5.84 13.75
CA ASP A 113 15.90 7.20 13.31
C ASP A 113 14.66 7.20 12.42
N ALA A 114 13.58 7.84 12.90
CA ALA A 114 12.31 7.94 12.19
C ALA A 114 11.88 9.42 12.12
N ASN A 115 11.94 9.96 10.91
CA ASN A 115 11.61 11.35 10.64
C ASN A 115 10.31 11.48 9.85
N HIS A 116 9.47 12.40 10.26
CA HIS A 116 8.21 12.67 9.60
C HIS A 116 8.27 14.02 8.88
N ARG A 117 8.19 13.98 7.52
CA ARG A 117 8.01 15.18 6.71
C ARG A 117 6.65 15.79 7.03
N ARG A 118 6.63 17.02 7.50
CA ARG A 118 5.40 17.73 7.89
C ARG A 118 4.49 17.97 6.67
N GLY A 119 3.72 16.93 6.33
CA GLY A 119 2.65 16.95 5.37
C GLY A 119 3.07 17.39 3.96
N TYR A 120 2.07 17.71 3.16
CA TYR A 120 2.20 18.22 1.80
C TYR A 120 2.69 19.67 1.70
N ARG A 121 3.03 20.33 2.82
CA ARG A 121 3.53 21.73 2.83
C ARG A 121 4.95 21.84 2.30
N VAL A 122 5.75 20.78 2.46
CA VAL A 122 7.08 20.67 1.87
C VAL A 122 7.02 19.63 0.76
N PRO A 123 7.07 20.01 -0.53
CA PRO A 123 7.06 19.06 -1.64
C PRO A 123 8.26 18.12 -1.60
N PHE A 124 8.12 16.91 -2.15
CA PHE A 124 9.18 15.92 -2.16
C PHE A 124 10.47 16.44 -2.82
N PHE A 125 10.37 17.18 -3.91
CA PHE A 125 11.53 17.71 -4.62
C PHE A 125 12.37 18.70 -3.79
N GLU A 126 11.77 19.35 -2.76
CA GLU A 126 12.47 20.19 -1.80
C GLU A 126 13.06 19.35 -0.64
N TRP A 127 12.34 18.32 -0.20
CA TRP A 127 12.78 17.45 0.89
C TRP A 127 13.79 16.40 0.43
N ARG A 128 13.76 16.02 -0.82
CA ARG A 128 14.60 15.01 -1.44
C ARG A 128 16.09 15.20 -1.17
N ASP A 129 16.57 16.42 -1.27
CA ASP A 129 17.99 16.71 -1.10
C ASP A 129 18.43 16.45 0.35
N THR A 130 17.59 16.75 1.35
CA THR A 130 17.81 16.35 2.76
C THR A 130 17.84 14.82 2.92
N VAL A 131 16.96 14.09 2.22
CA VAL A 131 16.98 12.62 2.24
C VAL A 131 18.29 12.09 1.66
N ILE A 132 18.74 12.64 0.54
CA ILE A 132 20.01 12.28 -0.11
C ILE A 132 21.21 12.54 0.82
N GLU A 133 21.28 13.71 1.48
CA GLU A 133 22.32 14.03 2.44
C GLU A 133 22.38 13.01 3.59
N LYS A 134 21.24 12.62 4.13
CA LYS A 134 21.15 11.57 5.15
C LYS A 134 21.66 10.23 4.64
N MET A 135 21.19 9.79 3.46
CA MET A 135 21.63 8.50 2.87
C MET A 135 23.15 8.44 2.69
N HIS A 136 23.81 9.54 2.34
CA HIS A 136 25.28 9.62 2.27
C HIS A 136 25.97 9.46 3.63
N SER A 137 25.29 9.71 4.74
CA SER A 137 25.82 9.58 6.10
C SER A 137 25.57 8.22 6.74
N TYR A 138 24.78 7.35 6.11
CA TYR A 138 24.41 6.05 6.70
C TYR A 138 25.62 5.09 6.71
N VAL A 139 25.67 4.31 7.78
CA VAL A 139 26.70 3.30 8.00
C VAL A 139 26.18 1.94 7.54
N ASP A 140 26.96 1.23 6.71
CA ASP A 140 26.62 -0.10 6.22
C ASP A 140 26.68 -1.17 7.34
N PRO A 141 25.80 -2.17 7.38
CA PRO A 141 24.58 -2.26 6.55
C PRO A 141 23.44 -1.40 7.12
N TRP A 142 22.67 -0.79 6.25
CA TRP A 142 21.51 -0.01 6.64
C TRP A 142 20.20 -0.50 5.98
N PHE A 143 19.09 -0.32 6.69
CA PHE A 143 17.74 -0.44 6.17
C PHE A 143 17.06 0.91 6.24
N MET A 144 16.57 1.41 5.09
CA MET A 144 15.84 2.67 5.01
C MET A 144 14.45 2.47 4.41
N LEU A 145 13.44 2.97 5.10
CA LEU A 145 12.09 3.17 4.59
C LEU A 145 11.92 4.61 4.12
N LEU A 146 11.57 4.81 2.85
CA LEU A 146 11.15 6.11 2.31
C LEU A 146 9.69 6.02 1.88
N HIS A 147 8.83 6.87 2.43
CA HIS A 147 7.45 7.03 2.02
C HIS A 147 7.21 8.41 1.42
N ILE A 148 6.66 8.46 0.21
CA ILE A 148 6.34 9.69 -0.51
C ILE A 148 4.86 9.74 -0.87
N TRP A 149 4.26 10.95 -0.84
CA TRP A 149 2.82 11.18 -0.89
C TRP A 149 2.35 12.02 -2.10
N GLU A 150 3.21 12.23 -3.07
CA GLU A 150 2.97 13.13 -4.19
C GLU A 150 1.92 12.63 -5.17
N VAL A 151 1.73 11.31 -5.23
CA VAL A 151 0.71 10.65 -6.07
C VAL A 151 -0.66 10.59 -5.39
N HIS A 152 -0.72 10.80 -4.07
CA HIS A 152 -1.98 10.97 -3.33
C HIS A 152 -2.70 12.28 -3.71
N ARG A 153 -4.03 12.33 -3.57
CA ARG A 153 -4.79 13.60 -3.72
C ARG A 153 -4.21 14.71 -2.85
N PRO A 154 -4.09 15.93 -3.35
CA PRO A 154 -4.69 16.52 -4.56
C PRO A 154 -3.88 16.36 -5.87
N TYR A 155 -3.02 15.38 -6.03
CA TYR A 155 -2.21 15.07 -7.21
C TYR A 155 -1.32 16.25 -7.64
N ARG A 156 -0.24 16.45 -6.94
CA ARG A 156 0.61 17.63 -7.15
C ARG A 156 1.66 17.37 -8.21
N ALA A 157 1.45 17.94 -9.38
CA ALA A 157 2.46 18.04 -10.43
C ALA A 157 2.61 19.51 -10.84
N PRO A 158 3.84 20.05 -10.92
CA PRO A 158 4.07 21.38 -11.45
C PRO A 158 3.58 21.51 -12.91
N PRO A 159 3.16 22.71 -13.36
CA PRO A 159 2.55 22.89 -14.69
C PRO A 159 3.44 22.48 -15.87
N HIS A 160 4.77 22.50 -15.72
CA HIS A 160 5.68 22.06 -16.77
C HIS A 160 5.59 20.54 -17.03
N PHE A 161 5.27 19.71 -16.02
CA PHE A 161 5.06 18.28 -16.20
C PHE A 161 3.78 18.01 -17.00
N THR A 162 2.68 18.73 -16.72
CA THR A 162 1.44 18.57 -17.47
C THR A 162 1.62 18.91 -18.95
N LYS A 163 2.44 19.91 -19.28
CA LYS A 163 2.75 20.29 -20.67
C LYS A 163 3.69 19.28 -21.35
N ARG A 164 4.73 18.84 -20.64
CA ARG A 164 5.76 17.95 -21.20
C ARG A 164 5.21 16.59 -21.59
N TRP A 165 4.34 16.03 -20.74
CA TRP A 165 3.84 14.66 -20.90
C TRP A 165 2.40 14.60 -21.42
N ASP A 166 1.74 15.74 -21.63
CA ASP A 166 0.29 15.82 -21.94
C ASP A 166 -0.57 15.00 -20.98
N LYS A 167 -0.25 15.09 -19.68
CA LYS A 167 -0.90 14.38 -18.58
C LYS A 167 -1.45 15.37 -17.56
N VAL A 168 -2.53 14.99 -16.88
CA VAL A 168 -3.16 15.81 -15.85
C VAL A 168 -3.49 14.99 -14.60
N GLY A 169 -3.60 15.68 -13.46
CA GLY A 169 -4.02 15.07 -12.21
C GLY A 169 -3.11 13.92 -11.79
N TYR A 170 -3.68 12.75 -11.56
CA TYR A 170 -2.97 11.55 -11.10
C TYR A 170 -1.81 11.15 -12.03
N GLU A 171 -2.06 11.07 -13.34
CA GLU A 171 -1.04 10.65 -14.31
C GLU A 171 0.16 11.61 -14.35
N ALA A 172 -0.10 12.91 -14.27
CA ALA A 172 0.97 13.91 -14.20
C ALA A 172 1.75 13.81 -12.89
N ALA A 173 1.08 13.50 -11.77
CA ALA A 173 1.75 13.30 -10.49
C ALA A 173 2.65 12.07 -10.50
N VAL A 174 2.22 10.96 -11.10
CA VAL A 174 3.06 9.76 -11.27
C VAL A 174 4.31 10.08 -12.09
N ALA A 175 4.16 10.70 -13.27
CA ALA A 175 5.28 11.05 -14.13
C ALA A 175 6.27 12.04 -13.46
N ALA A 176 5.76 13.01 -12.70
CA ALA A 176 6.60 13.93 -11.93
C ALA A 176 7.35 13.21 -10.80
N THR A 177 6.68 12.31 -10.10
CA THR A 177 7.25 11.53 -9.01
C THR A 177 8.39 10.63 -9.52
N ASP A 178 8.21 9.97 -10.66
CA ASP A 178 9.27 9.17 -11.29
C ASP A 178 10.54 10.00 -11.55
N GLU A 179 10.40 11.21 -12.09
CA GLU A 179 11.54 12.10 -12.34
C GLU A 179 12.19 12.58 -11.04
N TRP A 180 11.41 12.89 -10.02
CA TRP A 180 11.94 13.34 -8.73
C TRP A 180 12.63 12.23 -7.93
N LEU A 181 12.25 10.98 -8.14
CA LEU A 181 12.88 9.82 -7.50
C LEU A 181 14.27 9.51 -8.03
N LYS A 182 14.56 9.87 -9.28
CA LYS A 182 15.85 9.50 -9.92
C LYS A 182 17.07 9.80 -9.04
N PRO A 183 17.29 11.03 -8.49
CA PRO A 183 18.49 11.31 -7.69
C PRO A 183 18.58 10.46 -6.42
N VAL A 184 17.47 10.13 -5.78
CA VAL A 184 17.45 9.27 -4.59
C VAL A 184 17.78 7.82 -4.94
N LEU A 185 17.25 7.33 -6.06
CA LEU A 185 17.52 5.99 -6.57
C LEU A 185 18.99 5.84 -7.01
N ASP A 186 19.59 6.91 -7.57
CA ASP A 186 21.01 6.93 -7.95
C ASP A 186 21.93 6.81 -6.73
N VAL A 187 21.55 7.41 -5.59
CA VAL A 187 22.33 7.35 -4.33
C VAL A 187 22.28 5.99 -3.66
N ALA A 188 21.21 5.22 -3.87
CA ALA A 188 21.09 3.88 -3.27
C ALA A 188 22.28 2.97 -3.63
N GLY A 189 22.81 3.10 -4.87
CA GLY A 189 24.05 2.43 -5.31
C GLY A 189 23.89 0.91 -5.50
N ASP A 190 24.96 0.28 -6.00
CA ASP A 190 24.94 -1.14 -6.43
C ASP A 190 24.97 -2.15 -5.27
N LYS A 191 25.28 -1.70 -4.05
CA LYS A 191 25.29 -2.56 -2.85
C LYS A 191 23.91 -2.70 -2.18
N THR A 192 22.90 -2.04 -2.73
CA THR A 192 21.58 -1.90 -2.10
C THR A 192 20.53 -2.72 -2.82
N ILE A 193 19.77 -3.51 -2.07
CA ILE A 193 18.51 -4.09 -2.54
C ILE A 193 17.47 -2.96 -2.47
N VAL A 194 16.95 -2.57 -3.62
CA VAL A 194 15.92 -1.54 -3.76
C VAL A 194 14.58 -2.24 -3.99
N VAL A 195 13.61 -1.94 -3.13
CA VAL A 195 12.22 -2.40 -3.26
C VAL A 195 11.33 -1.21 -3.52
N ILE A 196 10.57 -1.24 -4.61
CA ILE A 196 9.65 -0.17 -5.00
C ILE A 196 8.24 -0.72 -5.08
N THR A 197 7.30 -0.11 -4.34
CA THR A 197 5.89 -0.50 -4.38
C THR A 197 4.96 0.69 -4.11
N GLY A 198 3.65 0.50 -4.30
CA GLY A 198 2.63 1.37 -3.73
C GLY A 198 2.09 0.78 -2.43
N ASP A 199 1.58 1.58 -1.52
CA ASP A 199 0.88 1.07 -0.33
C ASP A 199 -0.53 0.57 -0.66
N HIS A 200 -1.22 1.24 -1.55
CA HIS A 200 -2.48 0.88 -2.22
C HIS A 200 -2.59 1.65 -3.54
N GLY A 201 -3.65 1.41 -4.28
CA GLY A 201 -3.96 2.17 -5.48
C GLY A 201 -4.90 3.35 -5.22
N GLU A 202 -5.38 3.96 -6.31
CA GLU A 202 -6.26 5.13 -6.27
C GLU A 202 -7.39 4.99 -7.29
N ASP A 203 -8.58 5.44 -6.92
CA ASP A 203 -9.69 5.62 -7.85
C ASP A 203 -9.76 7.10 -8.24
N TYR A 204 -9.14 7.43 -9.36
CA TYR A 204 -9.13 8.79 -9.88
C TYR A 204 -10.09 8.93 -11.06
N PRO A 205 -10.76 10.07 -11.20
CA PRO A 205 -11.71 10.28 -12.27
C PRO A 205 -11.02 10.47 -13.63
N ASN A 206 -11.40 9.65 -14.59
CA ASN A 206 -10.83 9.63 -15.96
C ASN A 206 -11.28 10.80 -16.84
N SER A 207 -12.17 11.68 -16.37
CA SER A 207 -12.65 12.83 -17.16
C SER A 207 -12.92 14.06 -16.32
N ALA A 208 -12.79 15.25 -16.93
CA ALA A 208 -13.12 16.53 -16.30
C ALA A 208 -14.61 16.62 -15.89
N LEU A 209 -15.50 15.97 -16.64
CA LEU A 209 -16.93 15.90 -16.31
C LEU A 209 -17.15 15.08 -15.04
N GLN A 210 -16.53 13.92 -14.93
CA GLN A 210 -16.59 13.06 -13.74
C GLN A 210 -16.06 13.80 -12.50
N GLN A 211 -14.93 14.53 -12.63
CA GLN A 211 -14.40 15.38 -11.57
C GLN A 211 -15.39 16.45 -11.10
N LYS A 212 -16.08 17.12 -12.06
CA LYS A 212 -17.11 18.12 -11.74
C LYS A 212 -18.29 17.49 -11.00
N LEU A 213 -18.77 16.33 -11.45
CA LEU A 213 -19.86 15.60 -10.81
C LEU A 213 -19.52 15.16 -9.38
N ILE A 214 -18.31 14.63 -9.18
CA ILE A 214 -17.82 14.25 -7.85
C ILE A 214 -17.73 15.48 -6.92
N ARG A 215 -17.16 16.60 -7.41
CA ARG A 215 -17.10 17.85 -6.63
C ARG A 215 -18.48 18.38 -6.27
N ALA A 216 -19.42 18.36 -7.22
CA ALA A 216 -20.81 18.78 -6.98
C ALA A 216 -21.50 17.84 -5.96
N GLY A 217 -21.33 16.54 -6.09
CA GLY A 217 -21.87 15.56 -5.14
C GLY A 217 -21.33 15.73 -3.73
N ARG A 218 -20.01 15.93 -3.58
CA ARG A 218 -19.39 16.23 -2.27
C ARG A 218 -19.90 17.54 -1.65
N LYS A 219 -20.02 18.60 -2.47
CA LYS A 219 -20.57 19.88 -2.02
C LYS A 219 -22.02 19.72 -1.56
N ALA A 220 -22.85 19.04 -2.34
CA ALA A 220 -24.24 18.77 -2.01
C ALA A 220 -24.36 17.95 -0.70
N ARG A 221 -23.55 16.90 -0.55
CA ARG A 221 -23.49 16.08 0.66
C ARG A 221 -23.16 16.90 1.91
N ARG A 222 -22.13 17.76 1.84
CA ARG A 222 -21.75 18.66 2.94
C ARG A 222 -22.81 19.71 3.27
N THR A 223 -23.52 20.22 2.25
CA THR A 223 -24.53 21.28 2.43
C THR A 223 -25.85 20.71 2.95
N PHE A 224 -26.32 19.59 2.44
CA PHE A 224 -27.65 19.05 2.73
C PHE A 224 -27.67 17.94 3.76
N LYS A 225 -26.49 17.47 4.26
CA LYS A 225 -26.38 16.39 5.26
C LYS A 225 -27.28 15.18 4.94
N PHE A 226 -27.22 14.67 3.70
CA PHE A 226 -28.06 13.59 3.19
C PHE A 226 -28.05 12.34 4.05
N GLU A 227 -26.96 12.07 4.76
CA GLU A 227 -26.83 11.00 5.73
C GLU A 227 -27.97 10.95 6.76
N ARG A 228 -28.51 12.11 7.11
CA ARG A 228 -29.52 12.28 8.14
C ARG A 228 -30.95 12.04 7.63
N TRP A 229 -31.22 12.36 6.35
CA TRP A 229 -32.56 12.40 5.81
C TRP A 229 -32.77 11.39 4.68
N LEU A 230 -31.75 11.05 3.92
CA LEU A 230 -31.79 10.17 2.74
C LEU A 230 -30.56 9.26 2.68
N PRO A 231 -30.40 8.31 3.66
CA PRO A 231 -29.19 7.49 3.76
C PRO A 231 -28.90 6.63 2.52
N ALA A 232 -29.93 6.25 1.75
CA ALA A 232 -29.76 5.52 0.49
C ALA A 232 -29.15 6.41 -0.62
N LEU A 233 -29.56 7.70 -0.67
CA LEU A 233 -29.01 8.68 -1.61
C LEU A 233 -27.58 9.08 -1.19
N ASP A 234 -27.34 9.24 0.13
CA ASP A 234 -26.03 9.55 0.66
C ASP A 234 -25.03 8.45 0.30
N ARG A 235 -25.39 7.17 0.48
CA ARG A 235 -24.57 6.02 0.04
C ARG A 235 -24.27 6.02 -1.45
N LYS A 236 -25.24 6.39 -2.28
CA LYS A 236 -25.08 6.49 -3.73
C LYS A 236 -24.15 7.64 -4.12
N VAL A 237 -24.29 8.80 -3.47
CA VAL A 237 -23.41 9.96 -3.69
C VAL A 237 -22.01 9.73 -3.11
N ALA A 238 -21.91 9.08 -1.96
CA ALA A 238 -20.64 8.63 -1.40
C ALA A 238 -19.93 7.64 -2.34
N GLY A 239 -20.65 6.69 -2.93
CA GLY A 239 -20.12 5.76 -3.92
C GLY A 239 -19.61 6.41 -5.21
N LEU A 240 -20.11 7.60 -5.57
CA LEU A 240 -19.58 8.42 -6.69
C LEU A 240 -18.28 9.16 -6.30
N ALA A 241 -18.01 9.28 -5.02
CA ALA A 241 -16.88 10.01 -4.48
C ALA A 241 -15.75 9.08 -3.99
N THR A 242 -15.71 7.85 -4.52
CA THR A 242 -14.73 6.87 -4.15
C THR A 242 -13.32 7.44 -4.35
N GLY A 243 -12.57 7.47 -3.33
CA GLY A 243 -11.15 7.46 -3.23
C GLY A 243 -10.79 6.06 -2.79
N HIS A 244 -9.65 5.92 -2.15
CA HIS A 244 -9.24 4.72 -1.45
C HIS A 244 -9.88 4.64 -0.03
N GLY A 245 -9.70 3.49 0.66
CA GLY A 245 -10.15 3.27 2.05
C GLY A 245 -11.54 2.67 2.21
N PHE A 246 -12.42 2.76 1.21
CA PHE A 246 -13.83 2.37 1.33
C PHE A 246 -14.30 1.30 0.34
N ALA A 247 -13.42 0.81 -0.52
CA ALA A 247 -13.71 -0.18 -1.55
C ALA A 247 -12.46 -1.05 -1.80
N LEU A 248 -12.64 -2.18 -2.48
CA LEU A 248 -11.60 -3.17 -2.78
C LEU A 248 -11.57 -3.50 -4.28
N TYR A 249 -11.77 -2.50 -5.15
CA TYR A 249 -11.63 -2.68 -6.60
C TYR A 249 -10.18 -2.97 -6.99
N GLU A 250 -9.94 -3.65 -8.13
CA GLU A 250 -8.60 -4.01 -8.57
C GLU A 250 -7.64 -2.82 -8.63
N GLN A 251 -8.09 -1.67 -9.13
CA GLN A 251 -7.27 -0.45 -9.18
C GLN A 251 -6.87 0.11 -7.81
N LEU A 252 -7.49 -0.38 -6.72
CA LEU A 252 -7.20 0.04 -5.35
C LEU A 252 -6.29 -0.93 -4.62
N VAL A 253 -6.31 -2.22 -4.98
CA VAL A 253 -5.56 -3.26 -4.28
C VAL A 253 -4.37 -3.77 -5.06
N ARG A 254 -4.33 -3.62 -6.40
CA ARG A 254 -3.21 -4.04 -7.23
C ARG A 254 -2.19 -2.92 -7.36
N VAL A 255 -1.01 -3.15 -6.81
CA VAL A 255 0.12 -2.21 -6.76
C VAL A 255 1.32 -2.75 -7.54
N PRO A 256 2.24 -1.88 -8.02
CA PRO A 256 3.49 -2.37 -8.58
C PRO A 256 4.38 -2.95 -7.48
N LEU A 257 5.21 -3.93 -7.84
CA LEU A 257 6.31 -4.38 -7.00
C LEU A 257 7.52 -4.65 -7.90
N ILE A 258 8.62 -3.97 -7.60
CA ILE A 258 9.91 -4.11 -8.26
C ILE A 258 10.96 -4.35 -7.18
N ILE A 259 11.76 -5.40 -7.30
CA ILE A 259 12.90 -5.69 -6.41
C ILE A 259 14.15 -5.76 -7.28
N SER A 260 15.17 -4.97 -6.98
CA SER A 260 16.40 -4.92 -7.76
C SER A 260 17.60 -4.75 -6.83
N GLY A 261 18.75 -5.30 -7.18
CA GLY A 261 19.98 -5.16 -6.40
C GLY A 261 20.79 -6.46 -6.28
N PRO A 262 21.72 -6.52 -5.33
CA PRO A 262 22.58 -7.69 -5.14
C PRO A 262 21.77 -8.98 -4.96
N GLY A 263 22.12 -10.02 -5.73
CA GLY A 263 21.46 -11.32 -5.67
C GLY A 263 20.09 -11.40 -6.35
N VAL A 264 19.63 -10.33 -7.01
CA VAL A 264 18.36 -10.28 -7.74
C VAL A 264 18.63 -10.24 -9.23
N ALA A 265 18.25 -11.30 -9.94
CA ALA A 265 18.30 -11.34 -11.39
C ALA A 265 17.04 -10.71 -12.02
N PRO A 266 17.13 -10.16 -13.24
CA PRO A 266 15.95 -9.73 -13.97
C PRO A 266 14.95 -10.89 -14.13
N ALA A 267 13.73 -10.68 -13.67
CA ALA A 267 12.64 -11.65 -13.76
C ALA A 267 11.29 -10.95 -13.95
N ARG A 268 10.37 -11.62 -14.63
CA ARG A 268 8.98 -11.18 -14.75
C ARG A 268 8.09 -12.23 -14.12
N VAL A 269 7.42 -11.89 -13.05
CA VAL A 269 6.56 -12.77 -12.26
C VAL A 269 5.10 -12.38 -12.51
N ASP A 270 4.36 -13.29 -13.13
CA ASP A 270 2.93 -13.15 -13.39
C ASP A 270 2.07 -13.72 -12.25
N ASP A 271 2.67 -14.50 -11.36
CA ASP A 271 2.02 -15.07 -10.18
C ASP A 271 1.51 -13.97 -9.24
N GLN A 272 0.39 -14.26 -8.55
CA GLN A 272 -0.09 -13.40 -7.49
C GLN A 272 0.89 -13.41 -6.30
N THR A 273 1.25 -12.21 -5.86
CA THR A 273 2.04 -11.95 -4.65
C THR A 273 1.28 -10.99 -3.75
N ARG A 274 1.70 -10.86 -2.50
CA ARG A 274 0.96 -10.10 -1.49
C ARG A 274 1.90 -9.20 -0.71
N HIS A 275 1.42 -8.09 -0.18
CA HIS A 275 2.22 -7.20 0.67
C HIS A 275 2.83 -7.93 1.89
N VAL A 276 2.14 -8.91 2.44
CA VAL A 276 2.67 -9.72 3.56
C VAL A 276 3.90 -10.57 3.17
N ASP A 277 4.12 -10.81 1.87
CA ASP A 277 5.26 -11.58 1.37
C ASP A 277 6.56 -10.75 1.32
N LEU A 278 6.48 -9.41 1.45
CA LEU A 278 7.65 -8.53 1.34
C LEU A 278 8.66 -8.76 2.47
N PHE A 279 8.20 -8.81 3.72
CA PHE A 279 9.09 -9.04 4.86
C PHE A 279 9.86 -10.35 4.74
N PRO A 280 9.22 -11.53 4.61
CA PRO A 280 9.96 -12.78 4.48
C PRO A 280 10.85 -12.83 3.23
N THR A 281 10.49 -12.15 2.14
CA THR A 281 11.34 -12.07 0.94
C THR A 281 12.64 -11.32 1.23
N LEU A 282 12.57 -10.17 1.86
CA LEU A 282 13.77 -9.36 2.14
C LEU A 282 14.63 -9.97 3.24
N ALA A 283 14.01 -10.57 4.26
CA ALA A 283 14.73 -11.31 5.27
C ALA A 283 15.54 -12.45 4.63
N ASP A 284 14.92 -13.23 3.73
CA ASP A 284 15.60 -14.31 2.98
C ASP A 284 16.73 -13.77 2.08
N LEU A 285 16.50 -12.68 1.33
CA LEU A 285 17.53 -12.07 0.47
C LEU A 285 18.72 -11.53 1.28
N CYS A 286 18.49 -11.07 2.50
CA CYS A 286 19.52 -10.55 3.40
C CYS A 286 20.11 -11.60 4.34
N GLY A 287 19.63 -12.85 4.32
CA GLY A 287 20.07 -13.92 5.21
C GLY A 287 19.68 -13.68 6.67
N ILE A 288 18.54 -13.00 6.90
CA ILE A 288 17.98 -12.71 8.23
C ILE A 288 16.90 -13.76 8.54
N ASP A 289 16.84 -14.23 9.76
CA ASP A 289 15.82 -15.18 10.20
C ASP A 289 14.42 -14.55 10.10
N ILE A 290 13.51 -15.25 9.45
CA ILE A 290 12.11 -14.83 9.34
C ILE A 290 11.44 -15.12 10.69
N PRO A 291 10.85 -14.09 11.34
CA PRO A 291 10.14 -14.31 12.60
C PRO A 291 9.01 -15.34 12.45
N SER A 292 8.83 -16.15 13.48
CA SER A 292 7.71 -17.10 13.50
C SER A 292 6.37 -16.38 13.48
N GLY A 293 5.41 -16.98 12.78
CA GLY A 293 4.05 -16.48 12.78
C GLY A 293 3.76 -15.38 11.77
N VAL A 294 4.64 -15.04 10.83
CA VAL A 294 4.27 -14.21 9.67
C VAL A 294 3.26 -14.95 8.77
N ASP A 295 2.38 -14.21 8.10
CA ASP A 295 1.38 -14.77 7.17
C ASP A 295 1.92 -14.82 5.73
N GLY A 296 3.00 -14.10 5.49
CA GLY A 296 3.70 -14.07 4.20
C GLY A 296 4.73 -15.18 4.06
N ARG A 297 5.28 -15.28 2.85
CA ARG A 297 6.35 -16.22 2.48
C ARG A 297 7.37 -15.55 1.56
N SER A 298 8.59 -16.09 1.50
CA SER A 298 9.60 -15.61 0.58
C SER A 298 9.19 -15.83 -0.88
N LEU A 299 9.36 -14.79 -1.70
CA LEU A 299 9.13 -14.81 -3.13
C LEU A 299 10.38 -15.21 -3.93
N ARG A 300 11.47 -15.56 -3.25
CA ARG A 300 12.76 -15.87 -3.87
C ARG A 300 12.64 -16.95 -4.94
N ALA A 301 11.88 -18.02 -4.66
CA ALA A 301 11.65 -19.09 -5.61
C ALA A 301 11.05 -18.59 -6.94
N LEU A 302 10.09 -17.65 -6.89
CA LEU A 302 9.51 -17.03 -8.09
C LEU A 302 10.52 -16.16 -8.84
N MET A 303 11.38 -15.43 -8.12
CA MET A 303 12.45 -14.62 -8.70
C MET A 303 13.49 -15.47 -9.43
N GLU A 304 13.72 -16.67 -8.97
CA GLU A 304 14.66 -17.65 -9.55
C GLU A 304 14.01 -18.54 -10.64
N GLY A 305 12.78 -18.23 -11.07
CA GLY A 305 12.05 -18.94 -12.11
C GLY A 305 11.40 -20.24 -11.64
N GLY A 306 11.32 -20.47 -10.33
CA GLY A 306 10.57 -21.57 -9.72
C GLY A 306 9.08 -21.24 -9.59
N SER A 307 8.37 -22.01 -8.76
CA SER A 307 6.95 -21.84 -8.49
C SER A 307 6.66 -21.90 -6.99
N LEU A 308 5.57 -21.28 -6.58
CA LEU A 308 5.01 -21.39 -5.24
C LEU A 308 3.55 -21.86 -5.33
N PRO A 309 3.04 -22.60 -4.33
CA PRO A 309 1.61 -22.91 -4.27
C PRO A 309 0.76 -21.65 -4.36
N GLU A 310 -0.37 -21.71 -5.06
CA GLU A 310 -1.30 -20.58 -5.08
C GLU A 310 -1.88 -20.36 -3.67
N GLU A 311 -1.86 -19.12 -3.21
CA GLU A 311 -2.50 -18.70 -1.96
C GLU A 311 -3.34 -17.46 -2.19
N PRO A 312 -4.58 -17.42 -1.65
CA PRO A 312 -5.39 -16.22 -1.71
C PRO A 312 -4.74 -15.04 -0.95
N ALA A 313 -4.96 -13.83 -1.43
CA ALA A 313 -4.65 -12.61 -0.71
C ALA A 313 -5.87 -12.17 0.11
N TYR A 314 -5.71 -12.01 1.42
CA TYR A 314 -6.71 -11.35 2.26
C TYR A 314 -6.67 -9.85 2.01
N ILE A 315 -7.83 -9.24 1.82
CA ILE A 315 -7.98 -7.80 1.57
C ILE A 315 -9.11 -7.23 2.43
N GLU A 316 -8.92 -6.01 2.96
CA GLU A 316 -9.99 -5.34 3.69
C GLU A 316 -10.00 -3.82 3.47
N ALA A 317 -11.18 -3.20 3.63
CA ALA A 317 -11.37 -1.76 3.66
C ALA A 317 -12.27 -1.39 4.84
N VAL A 318 -11.75 -0.52 5.70
CA VAL A 318 -12.40 -0.11 6.96
C VAL A 318 -12.66 1.40 6.98
N GLY A 319 -12.05 2.16 6.08
CA GLY A 319 -12.10 3.62 6.08
C GLY A 319 -11.14 4.22 7.11
N VAL A 320 -11.49 5.41 7.60
CA VAL A 320 -10.66 6.12 8.59
C VAL A 320 -10.78 5.47 9.98
N LYS A 321 -12.00 5.17 10.39
CA LYS A 321 -12.35 4.52 11.66
C LYS A 321 -13.35 3.41 11.40
N LEU A 322 -13.34 2.38 12.24
CA LEU A 322 -14.32 1.29 12.17
C LEU A 322 -15.71 1.79 12.61
N GLU A 323 -16.34 2.60 11.77
CA GLU A 323 -17.71 3.05 11.90
C GLU A 323 -18.48 2.60 10.66
N GLY A 324 -19.29 1.57 10.78
CA GLY A 324 -20.13 1.05 9.71
C GLY A 324 -19.64 -0.24 9.05
N ASP A 325 -20.01 -0.42 7.80
CA ASP A 325 -19.81 -1.67 7.05
C ASP A 325 -18.37 -1.86 6.57
N ARG A 326 -17.58 -2.61 7.33
CA ARG A 326 -16.29 -3.14 6.85
C ARG A 326 -16.50 -4.02 5.62
N ILE A 327 -15.67 -3.85 4.62
CA ILE A 327 -15.56 -4.78 3.49
C ILE A 327 -14.33 -5.64 3.71
N ILE A 328 -14.51 -6.95 3.68
CA ILE A 328 -13.44 -7.94 3.70
C ILE A 328 -13.52 -8.78 2.45
N GLY A 329 -12.40 -9.32 2.00
CA GLY A 329 -12.37 -10.15 0.81
C GLY A 329 -11.17 -11.07 0.74
N ALA A 330 -11.21 -11.94 -0.24
CA ALA A 330 -10.11 -12.79 -0.66
C ALA A 330 -9.95 -12.71 -2.18
N ARG A 331 -8.71 -12.63 -2.65
CA ARG A 331 -8.38 -12.54 -4.07
C ARG A 331 -7.40 -13.63 -4.45
N THR A 332 -7.71 -14.38 -5.52
CA THR A 332 -6.79 -15.27 -6.25
C THR A 332 -6.51 -14.69 -7.64
N PRO A 333 -5.61 -15.25 -8.45
CA PRO A 333 -5.41 -14.78 -9.82
C PRO A 333 -6.69 -14.68 -10.65
N ASP A 334 -7.63 -15.61 -10.44
CA ASP A 334 -8.85 -15.73 -11.24
C ASP A 334 -10.11 -15.20 -10.57
N TRP A 335 -10.12 -15.08 -9.23
CA TRP A 335 -11.32 -14.79 -8.47
C TRP A 335 -11.12 -13.77 -7.38
N LYS A 336 -12.16 -12.99 -7.14
CA LYS A 336 -12.26 -12.11 -5.99
C LYS A 336 -13.60 -12.25 -5.30
N LEU A 337 -13.57 -12.56 -4.00
CA LEU A 337 -14.74 -12.60 -3.16
C LEU A 337 -14.73 -11.40 -2.22
N LEU A 338 -15.86 -10.71 -2.12
CA LEU A 338 -16.07 -9.58 -1.22
C LEU A 338 -17.29 -9.84 -0.33
N LYS A 339 -17.16 -9.47 0.96
CA LYS A 339 -18.24 -9.52 1.95
C LYS A 339 -18.31 -8.18 2.69
N ARG A 340 -19.48 -7.57 2.71
CA ARG A 340 -19.73 -6.30 3.41
C ARG A 340 -20.55 -6.58 4.67
N GLY A 341 -19.99 -6.33 5.86
CA GLY A 341 -20.63 -6.57 7.14
C GLY A 341 -21.22 -8.00 7.23
N SER A 342 -22.48 -8.13 7.63
CA SER A 342 -23.24 -9.39 7.65
C SER A 342 -23.93 -9.74 6.31
N GLY A 343 -23.66 -8.96 5.25
CA GLY A 343 -24.28 -9.17 3.95
C GLY A 343 -23.82 -10.44 3.25
N ARG A 344 -24.52 -10.80 2.15
CA ARG A 344 -24.15 -11.93 1.31
C ARG A 344 -22.86 -11.64 0.57
N SER A 345 -22.02 -12.66 0.40
CA SER A 345 -20.78 -12.58 -0.37
C SER A 345 -21.06 -12.33 -1.86
N GLN A 346 -20.15 -11.60 -2.46
CA GLN A 346 -20.12 -11.31 -3.90
C GLN A 346 -18.85 -11.91 -4.48
N LEU A 347 -18.97 -12.77 -5.49
CA LEU A 347 -17.87 -13.40 -6.17
C LEU A 347 -17.75 -12.82 -7.57
N PHE A 348 -16.54 -12.40 -7.94
CA PHE A 348 -16.20 -11.84 -9.25
C PHE A 348 -15.10 -12.67 -9.90
N ARG A 349 -15.17 -12.81 -11.22
CA ARG A 349 -14.10 -13.42 -12.00
C ARG A 349 -13.15 -12.33 -12.49
N LEU A 350 -11.85 -12.57 -12.32
CA LEU A 350 -10.77 -11.72 -12.78
C LEU A 350 -10.19 -12.37 -14.05
N ASP A 351 -10.75 -12.07 -15.20
CA ASP A 351 -10.39 -12.70 -16.48
C ASP A 351 -9.28 -11.96 -17.23
N GLY A 352 -8.45 -11.21 -16.50
CA GLY A 352 -7.31 -10.44 -17.05
C GLY A 352 -7.71 -9.17 -17.78
N GLY A 353 -8.99 -8.87 -17.89
CA GLY A 353 -9.48 -7.57 -18.35
C GLY A 353 -9.04 -6.45 -17.42
N VAL A 354 -8.63 -5.30 -17.97
CA VAL A 354 -8.28 -4.12 -17.17
C VAL A 354 -9.23 -2.97 -17.54
N PRO A 355 -10.09 -2.53 -16.62
CA PRO A 355 -10.44 -3.12 -15.32
C PRO A 355 -11.35 -4.36 -15.47
N PRO A 356 -11.23 -5.35 -14.57
CA PRO A 356 -12.11 -6.51 -14.56
C PRO A 356 -13.57 -6.09 -14.33
N ASP A 357 -14.52 -6.86 -14.87
CA ASP A 357 -15.95 -6.59 -14.66
C ASP A 357 -16.42 -7.02 -13.26
N GLU A 358 -16.15 -6.20 -12.25
CA GLU A 358 -16.58 -6.41 -10.86
C GLU A 358 -18.06 -6.04 -10.61
N ARG A 359 -18.92 -6.13 -11.63
CA ARG A 359 -20.35 -5.80 -11.51
C ARG A 359 -21.24 -7.02 -11.41
N ARG A 360 -20.81 -8.16 -11.95
CA ARG A 360 -21.60 -9.38 -11.99
C ARG A 360 -21.24 -10.33 -10.86
N ASN A 361 -22.13 -10.46 -9.87
CA ASN A 361 -21.97 -11.45 -8.79
C ASN A 361 -22.17 -12.88 -9.32
N LEU A 362 -21.16 -13.74 -9.16
CA LEU A 362 -21.11 -15.12 -9.60
C LEU A 362 -21.18 -16.13 -8.44
N ALA A 363 -21.39 -15.72 -7.20
CA ALA A 363 -21.36 -16.59 -6.01
C ALA A 363 -22.36 -17.76 -6.09
N THR A 364 -23.55 -17.55 -6.65
CA THR A 364 -24.53 -18.61 -6.85
C THR A 364 -24.19 -19.58 -7.97
N ARG A 365 -23.39 -19.13 -8.97
CA ARG A 365 -22.96 -19.96 -10.09
C ARG A 365 -21.72 -20.81 -9.77
N TYR A 366 -20.86 -20.34 -8.89
CA TYR A 366 -19.62 -21.00 -8.46
C TYR A 366 -19.55 -21.10 -6.93
N PRO A 367 -20.48 -21.86 -6.30
CA PRO A 367 -20.61 -21.89 -4.84
C PRO A 367 -19.40 -22.54 -4.15
N GLU A 368 -18.68 -23.44 -4.82
CA GLU A 368 -17.47 -24.08 -4.28
C GLU A 368 -16.35 -23.06 -4.12
N VAL A 369 -16.11 -22.23 -5.15
CA VAL A 369 -15.11 -21.17 -5.10
C VAL A 369 -15.46 -20.17 -4.01
N ALA A 370 -16.74 -19.77 -3.93
CA ALA A 370 -17.18 -18.84 -2.91
C ALA A 370 -16.92 -19.40 -1.49
N ARG A 371 -17.27 -20.65 -1.22
CA ARG A 371 -17.05 -21.32 0.09
C ARG A 371 -15.57 -21.46 0.42
N SER A 372 -14.70 -21.79 -0.55
CA SER A 372 -13.26 -21.88 -0.33
C SER A 372 -12.67 -20.53 0.09
N LEU A 373 -13.05 -19.44 -0.59
CA LEU A 373 -12.56 -18.10 -0.26
C LEU A 373 -13.17 -17.56 1.04
N GLU A 374 -14.41 -17.90 1.37
CA GLU A 374 -15.01 -17.60 2.68
C GLU A 374 -14.26 -18.29 3.81
N ALA A 375 -13.95 -19.58 3.66
CA ALA A 375 -13.17 -20.34 4.65
C ALA A 375 -11.76 -19.74 4.85
N PHE A 376 -11.13 -19.26 3.79
CA PHE A 376 -9.85 -18.55 3.90
C PHE A 376 -10.00 -17.24 4.70
N ILE A 377 -11.02 -16.43 4.40
CA ILE A 377 -11.29 -15.19 5.14
C ILE A 377 -11.54 -15.49 6.63
N GLU A 378 -12.32 -16.54 6.96
CA GLU A 378 -12.59 -16.94 8.33
C GLU A 378 -11.31 -17.42 9.05
N LYS A 379 -10.47 -18.21 8.37
CA LYS A 379 -9.17 -18.63 8.89
C LYS A 379 -8.30 -17.43 9.24
N VAL A 380 -8.16 -16.43 8.34
CA VAL A 380 -7.39 -15.23 8.64
C VAL A 380 -8.04 -14.41 9.75
N GLY A 381 -9.36 -14.27 9.75
CA GLY A 381 -10.11 -13.56 10.79
C GLY A 381 -9.98 -14.18 12.18
N SER A 382 -9.75 -15.51 12.27
CA SER A 382 -9.56 -16.19 13.56
C SER A 382 -8.18 -15.96 14.19
N THR A 383 -7.24 -15.32 13.49
CA THR A 383 -5.92 -14.95 14.00
C THR A 383 -5.89 -13.57 14.67
N GLU A 384 -7.04 -13.13 15.17
CA GLU A 384 -7.17 -11.79 15.76
C GLU A 384 -6.15 -11.56 16.88
N ALA A 385 -5.48 -10.40 16.83
CA ALA A 385 -4.40 -10.07 17.75
C ALA A 385 -4.91 -10.09 19.20
N GLU A 386 -4.32 -10.92 20.04
CA GLU A 386 -4.50 -10.78 21.49
C GLU A 386 -3.85 -9.46 21.95
N GLY A 387 -4.66 -8.57 22.51
CA GLY A 387 -4.17 -7.44 23.30
C GLY A 387 -3.52 -6.29 22.53
N GLY A 388 -4.07 -5.88 21.39
CA GLY A 388 -3.78 -4.53 20.87
C GLY A 388 -4.22 -3.52 21.93
N SER A 389 -3.25 -2.91 22.64
CA SER A 389 -3.60 -1.82 23.56
C SER A 389 -4.22 -0.68 22.76
N PRO A 390 -5.42 -0.22 23.10
CA PRO A 390 -5.95 0.98 22.45
C PRO A 390 -4.98 2.13 22.67
N LEU A 391 -5.02 3.10 21.75
CA LEU A 391 -4.32 4.37 21.97
C LEU A 391 -4.82 5.00 23.27
N SER A 392 -3.94 5.67 24.01
CA SER A 392 -4.40 6.52 25.11
C SER A 392 -5.27 7.66 24.56
N PRO A 393 -6.14 8.28 25.35
CA PRO A 393 -6.93 9.41 24.89
C PRO A 393 -6.07 10.56 24.32
N GLU A 394 -4.89 10.79 24.88
CA GLU A 394 -3.95 11.80 24.40
C GLU A 394 -3.34 11.41 23.05
N GLU A 395 -2.94 10.15 22.88
CA GLU A 395 -2.41 9.64 21.62
C GLU A 395 -3.49 9.63 20.53
N GLU A 396 -4.75 9.27 20.88
CA GLU A 396 -5.86 9.32 19.94
C GLU A 396 -6.13 10.75 19.46
N GLN A 397 -6.05 11.74 20.35
CA GLN A 397 -6.17 13.15 19.99
C GLN A 397 -5.05 13.62 19.06
N LEU A 398 -3.81 13.18 19.30
CA LEU A 398 -2.67 13.50 18.42
C LEU A 398 -2.87 12.93 17.02
N VAL A 399 -3.26 11.66 16.92
CA VAL A 399 -3.57 11.01 15.64
C VAL A 399 -4.72 11.71 14.93
N GLU A 400 -5.80 12.02 15.66
CA GLU A 400 -6.98 12.70 15.10
C GLU A 400 -6.61 14.11 14.59
N GLN A 401 -5.84 14.89 15.36
CA GLN A 401 -5.40 16.21 14.93
C GLN A 401 -4.54 16.11 13.67
N HIS A 402 -3.64 15.13 13.61
CA HIS A 402 -2.80 14.91 12.45
C HIS A 402 -3.64 14.54 11.20
N LEU A 403 -4.63 13.67 11.33
CA LEU A 403 -5.54 13.31 10.24
C LEU A 403 -6.40 14.49 9.76
N ARG A 404 -6.80 15.40 10.67
CA ARG A 404 -7.47 16.67 10.32
C ARG A 404 -6.55 17.58 9.52
N ASP A 405 -5.30 17.73 9.93
CA ASP A 405 -4.31 18.55 9.24
C ASP A 405 -4.02 18.02 7.82
N LEU A 406 -4.16 16.73 7.62
CA LEU A 406 -4.05 16.05 6.33
C LEU A 406 -5.36 16.09 5.50
N GLY A 407 -6.50 16.45 6.10
CA GLY A 407 -7.80 16.57 5.44
C GLY A 407 -8.57 15.25 5.30
N TYR A 408 -8.26 14.25 6.14
CA TYR A 408 -9.04 12.99 6.21
C TYR A 408 -10.30 13.13 7.07
N LEU A 409 -10.31 14.07 8.03
CA LEU A 409 -11.40 14.34 8.97
C LEU A 409 -11.98 15.75 8.80
#